data_65877df4b3999dee7c895ba351ea1ff2
#
_entry.id   65877df4b3999dee7c895ba351ea1ff2
#
_cell.length_a   1.000
_cell.length_b   1.000
_cell.length_c   1.000
_cell.angle_alpha   90.00
_cell.angle_beta   90.00
_cell.angle_gamma   90.00
#
_symmetry.space_group_name_H-M   'P 1'
#
loop_
_entity.id
_entity.type
_entity.pdbx_description
1 polymer ?
#
loop_
_entity_poly.entity_id
_entity_poly.type
_entity_poly.pdbx_seq_one_letter_code
_entity_poly.pdbx_strand_id
1 'polypeptide(L)'
;SAASDVYKRQAMGDCAININPTEDDLVEIAGETAKCARIFDVDPKIAFLSYSTHGSGKGEAVDKMRNAAQKTKEKYPDLPIDGELQFDAAVSPRVARTKCPESTVAGHANTFIFPDISAGNIGYKIAQRMGNFDAYGPILLGLNAPVNDLSRGCNASEVYSMAIITAALADSDHGEEA
;
A
#
# COMPACT_ATOMS: atom_id res chain seq x y z
N SER A 1 -12.20 15.98 13.56
CA SER A 1 -12.61 16.49 12.25
C SER A 1 -12.19 15.49 11.17
N ALA A 2 -12.96 15.31 10.10
CA ALA A 2 -12.73 14.32 9.04
C ALA A 2 -11.32 14.40 8.41
N ALA A 3 -10.65 15.53 8.44
CA ALA A 3 -9.29 15.68 7.93
C ALA A 3 -8.21 14.99 8.78
N SER A 4 -8.47 14.71 10.06
CA SER A 4 -7.51 14.01 10.93
C SER A 4 -7.61 12.48 10.84
N ASP A 5 -8.69 11.94 10.28
CA ASP A 5 -8.90 10.49 10.18
C ASP A 5 -8.24 9.86 8.95
N VAL A 6 -8.03 10.61 7.88
CA VAL A 6 -7.37 10.14 6.64
C VAL A 6 -5.92 9.70 6.89
N TYR A 7 -5.24 10.26 7.87
CA TYR A 7 -3.86 9.89 8.21
C TYR A 7 -3.74 8.74 9.23
N LYS A 8 -4.85 8.17 9.71
CA LYS A 8 -4.81 7.20 10.80
C LYS A 8 -4.66 5.76 10.38
N ARG A 9 -5.05 5.40 9.15
CA ARG A 9 -4.93 4.04 8.62
C ARG A 9 -4.36 4.08 7.22
N GLN A 10 -3.29 3.35 7.00
CA GLN A 10 -2.60 3.28 5.72
C GLN A 10 -2.22 1.84 5.42
N ALA A 11 -2.34 1.44 4.16
CA ALA A 11 -1.88 0.15 3.67
C ALA A 11 -0.55 0.31 2.93
N MET A 12 0.39 -0.59 3.15
CA MET A 12 1.72 -0.59 2.54
C MET A 12 2.02 -1.97 1.95
N GLY A 13 2.17 -2.06 0.64
CA GLY A 13 2.45 -3.30 -0.10
C GLY A 13 3.55 -3.11 -1.15
N ASP A 14 4.46 -4.03 -1.33
CA ASP A 14 4.88 -5.12 -0.47
C ASP A 14 6.07 -4.69 0.38
N CYS A 15 6.09 -5.14 1.64
CA CYS A 15 7.13 -4.73 2.59
C CYS A 15 7.94 -5.92 3.13
N ALA A 16 7.63 -7.17 2.70
CA ALA A 16 8.14 -8.35 3.40
C ALA A 16 8.44 -9.58 2.53
N ILE A 17 7.87 -9.73 1.34
CA ILE A 17 7.86 -10.99 0.58
C ILE A 17 8.62 -10.87 -0.75
N ASN A 18 8.18 -9.99 -1.64
CA ASN A 18 8.72 -9.90 -3.00
C ASN A 18 9.96 -9.01 -3.03
N ILE A 19 11.14 -9.61 -3.23
CA ILE A 19 12.43 -8.90 -3.18
C ILE A 19 12.50 -7.86 -4.29
N ASN A 20 12.21 -8.24 -5.52
CA ASN A 20 12.20 -7.36 -6.68
C ASN A 20 11.02 -7.74 -7.60
N PRO A 21 9.82 -7.25 -7.29
CA PRO A 21 8.62 -7.58 -8.04
C PRO A 21 8.71 -7.06 -9.48
N THR A 22 8.17 -7.85 -10.41
CA THR A 22 7.93 -7.43 -11.79
C THR A 22 6.77 -6.44 -11.86
N GLU A 23 6.52 -5.84 -13.03
CA GLU A 23 5.35 -4.99 -13.25
C GLU A 23 4.04 -5.76 -12.96
N ASP A 24 3.95 -7.01 -13.40
CA ASP A 24 2.75 -7.84 -13.22
C ASP A 24 2.57 -8.27 -11.76
N ASP A 25 3.66 -8.57 -11.04
CA ASP A 25 3.61 -8.80 -9.60
C ASP A 25 3.09 -7.57 -8.85
N LEU A 26 3.52 -6.36 -9.25
CA LEU A 26 3.08 -5.10 -8.65
C LEU A 26 1.59 -4.85 -8.89
N VAL A 27 1.04 -5.27 -10.02
CA VAL A 27 -0.41 -5.21 -10.30
C VAL A 27 -1.19 -6.09 -9.32
N GLU A 28 -0.73 -7.35 -9.10
CA GLU A 28 -1.36 -8.26 -8.14
C GLU A 28 -1.23 -7.73 -6.70
N ILE A 29 -0.02 -7.28 -6.31
CA ILE A 29 0.23 -6.68 -5.00
C ILE A 29 -0.74 -5.52 -4.73
N ALA A 30 -0.96 -4.65 -5.72
CA ALA A 30 -1.87 -3.52 -5.59
C ALA A 30 -3.33 -3.96 -5.39
N GLY A 31 -3.79 -4.95 -6.17
CA GLY A 31 -5.13 -5.51 -6.04
C GLY A 31 -5.38 -6.14 -4.67
N GLU A 32 -4.46 -7.01 -4.22
CA GLU A 32 -4.56 -7.67 -2.92
C GLU A 32 -4.45 -6.67 -1.75
N THR A 33 -3.55 -5.68 -1.87
CA THR A 33 -3.43 -4.61 -0.86
C THR A 33 -4.72 -3.78 -0.77
N ALA A 34 -5.38 -3.52 -1.90
CA ALA A 34 -6.66 -2.81 -1.92
C ALA A 34 -7.79 -3.61 -1.27
N LYS A 35 -7.87 -4.92 -1.53
CA LYS A 35 -8.84 -5.81 -0.85
C LYS A 35 -8.61 -5.80 0.66
N CYS A 36 -7.36 -5.99 1.09
CA CYS A 36 -6.99 -5.96 2.49
C CYS A 36 -7.36 -4.61 3.15
N ALA A 37 -7.07 -3.48 2.49
CA ALA A 37 -7.41 -2.16 3.00
C ALA A 37 -8.91 -2.02 3.29
N ARG A 38 -9.78 -2.53 2.41
CA ARG A 38 -11.24 -2.50 2.59
C ARG A 38 -11.73 -3.31 3.80
N ILE A 39 -11.07 -4.42 4.13
CA ILE A 39 -11.38 -5.22 5.33
C ILE A 39 -11.22 -4.37 6.61
N PHE A 40 -10.31 -3.38 6.56
CA PHE A 40 -10.06 -2.45 7.65
C PHE A 40 -10.78 -1.10 7.51
N ASP A 41 -11.86 -1.04 6.72
CA ASP A 41 -12.62 0.20 6.45
C ASP A 41 -11.76 1.32 5.87
N VAL A 42 -10.73 0.99 5.10
CA VAL A 42 -9.93 1.95 4.33
C VAL A 42 -10.41 1.92 2.89
N ASP A 43 -10.96 3.02 2.41
CA ASP A 43 -11.25 3.22 0.98
C ASP A 43 -9.93 3.47 0.25
N PRO A 44 -9.41 2.50 -0.56
CA PRO A 44 -8.06 2.57 -1.05
C PRO A 44 -7.88 3.65 -2.12
N LYS A 45 -6.90 4.54 -1.91
CA LYS A 45 -6.36 5.48 -2.89
C LYS A 45 -4.91 5.13 -3.11
N ILE A 46 -4.62 4.48 -4.23
CA ILE A 46 -3.40 3.74 -4.45
C ILE A 46 -2.35 4.60 -5.15
N ALA A 47 -1.20 4.76 -4.52
CA ALA A 47 -0.03 5.42 -5.10
C ALA A 47 1.10 4.42 -5.36
N PHE A 48 1.53 4.31 -6.62
CA PHE A 48 2.75 3.59 -6.98
C PHE A 48 3.96 4.49 -6.74
N LEU A 49 4.77 4.14 -5.75
CA LEU A 49 5.84 4.99 -5.24
C LEU A 49 7.13 4.89 -6.05
N SER A 50 7.77 6.03 -6.22
CA SER A 50 9.05 6.18 -6.91
C SER A 50 9.80 7.40 -6.37
N TYR A 51 11.05 7.57 -6.78
CA TYR A 51 11.77 8.85 -6.64
C TYR A 51 11.35 9.89 -7.70
N SER A 52 10.46 9.53 -8.60
CA SER A 52 9.91 10.36 -9.68
C SER A 52 8.42 10.63 -9.46
N THR A 53 7.94 11.76 -9.95
CA THR A 53 6.51 12.11 -10.06
C THR A 53 6.22 12.50 -11.50
N HIS A 54 5.37 11.72 -12.18
CA HIS A 54 4.90 11.97 -13.55
C HIS A 54 6.03 12.34 -14.52
N GLY A 55 7.13 11.56 -14.52
CA GLY A 55 8.25 11.73 -15.44
C GLY A 55 9.31 12.75 -14.99
N SER A 56 9.27 13.22 -13.74
CA SER A 56 10.32 14.12 -13.22
C SER A 56 11.69 13.45 -13.13
N GLY A 57 11.74 12.13 -12.98
CA GLY A 57 12.93 11.29 -13.03
C GLY A 57 12.92 10.34 -14.22
N LYS A 58 14.04 9.67 -14.49
CA LYS A 58 14.20 8.68 -15.57
C LYS A 58 14.93 7.45 -15.03
N GLY A 59 14.65 6.30 -15.60
CA GLY A 59 15.33 5.04 -15.29
C GLY A 59 14.37 3.86 -15.24
N GLU A 60 14.91 2.65 -15.33
CA GLU A 60 14.14 1.40 -15.36
C GLU A 60 13.19 1.27 -14.15
N ALA A 61 13.63 1.67 -12.96
CA ALA A 61 12.80 1.64 -11.76
C ALA A 61 11.61 2.60 -11.84
N VAL A 62 11.77 3.76 -12.50
CA VAL A 62 10.68 4.72 -12.75
C VAL A 62 9.70 4.15 -13.75
N ASP A 63 10.21 3.62 -14.86
CA ASP A 63 9.39 3.04 -15.93
C ASP A 63 8.60 1.84 -15.41
N LYS A 64 9.21 0.96 -14.61
CA LYS A 64 8.53 -0.16 -13.93
C LYS A 64 7.32 0.32 -13.13
N MET A 65 7.47 1.32 -12.28
CA MET A 65 6.38 1.80 -11.43
C MET A 65 5.28 2.51 -12.23
N ARG A 66 5.64 3.26 -13.26
CA ARG A 66 4.68 3.89 -14.19
C ARG A 66 3.88 2.86 -14.95
N ASN A 67 4.54 1.87 -15.53
CA ASN A 67 3.90 0.81 -16.30
C ASN A 67 2.99 -0.04 -15.41
N ALA A 68 3.45 -0.41 -14.20
CA ALA A 68 2.64 -1.14 -13.23
C ALA A 68 1.39 -0.35 -12.83
N ALA A 69 1.51 0.96 -12.58
CA ALA A 69 0.35 1.81 -12.28
C ALA A 69 -0.66 1.83 -13.45
N GLN A 70 -0.17 1.94 -14.69
CA GLN A 70 -1.02 1.92 -15.88
C GLN A 70 -1.74 0.58 -16.04
N LYS A 71 -1.01 -0.54 -15.96
CA LYS A 71 -1.60 -1.88 -16.02
C LYS A 71 -2.65 -2.11 -14.92
N THR A 72 -2.38 -1.58 -13.73
CA THR A 72 -3.32 -1.69 -12.60
C THR A 72 -4.60 -0.89 -12.84
N LYS A 73 -4.51 0.31 -13.42
CA LYS A 73 -5.69 1.10 -13.84
C LYS A 73 -6.55 0.34 -14.87
N GLU A 74 -5.90 -0.36 -15.79
CA GLU A 74 -6.58 -1.16 -16.81
C GLU A 74 -7.28 -2.39 -16.21
N LYS A 75 -6.62 -3.08 -15.28
CA LYS A 75 -7.16 -4.27 -14.62
C LYS A 75 -8.23 -3.96 -13.59
N TYR A 76 -8.11 -2.84 -12.88
CA TYR A 76 -9.02 -2.42 -11.80
C TYR A 76 -9.55 -1.00 -12.05
N PRO A 77 -10.42 -0.80 -13.04
CA PRO A 77 -10.88 0.54 -13.47
C PRO A 77 -11.66 1.30 -12.38
N ASP A 78 -12.22 0.60 -11.41
CA ASP A 78 -12.99 1.19 -10.31
C ASP A 78 -12.12 1.65 -9.12
N LEU A 79 -10.82 1.35 -9.14
CA LEU A 79 -9.91 1.77 -8.09
C LEU A 79 -9.26 3.11 -8.42
N PRO A 80 -9.21 4.06 -7.47
CA PRO A 80 -8.42 5.28 -7.61
C PRO A 80 -6.92 4.94 -7.53
N ILE A 81 -6.23 5.00 -8.66
CA ILE A 81 -4.82 4.62 -8.80
C ILE A 81 -4.05 5.76 -9.45
N ASP A 82 -2.86 6.08 -8.96
CA ASP A 82 -1.92 6.95 -9.65
C ASP A 82 -0.46 6.51 -9.43
N GLY A 83 0.41 6.93 -10.32
CA GLY A 83 1.85 6.62 -10.33
C GLY A 83 2.47 6.86 -11.69
N GLU A 84 3.76 7.04 -11.71
CA GLU A 84 4.65 6.98 -10.52
C GLU A 84 4.59 8.31 -9.73
N LEU A 85 4.61 8.20 -8.40
CA LEU A 85 4.57 9.35 -7.49
C LEU A 85 5.69 9.28 -6.45
N GLN A 86 6.30 10.43 -6.16
CA GLN A 86 7.10 10.57 -4.94
C GLN A 86 6.18 10.55 -3.71
N PHE A 87 6.69 10.09 -2.57
CA PHE A 87 5.88 9.97 -1.37
C PHE A 87 5.29 11.31 -0.89
N ASP A 88 6.07 12.41 -0.97
CA ASP A 88 5.59 13.74 -0.63
C ASP A 88 4.44 14.22 -1.54
N ALA A 89 4.49 13.89 -2.82
CA ALA A 89 3.40 14.17 -3.76
C ALA A 89 2.17 13.29 -3.46
N ALA A 90 2.38 12.02 -3.09
CA ALA A 90 1.28 11.11 -2.77
C ALA A 90 0.47 11.54 -1.55
N VAL A 91 1.12 12.11 -0.51
CA VAL A 91 0.44 12.40 0.78
C VAL A 91 0.18 13.88 1.06
N SER A 92 0.87 14.81 0.39
CA SER A 92 0.74 16.24 0.66
C SER A 92 -0.11 16.95 -0.38
N PRO A 93 -1.32 17.45 -0.04
CA PRO A 93 -2.15 18.20 -1.00
C PRO A 93 -1.45 19.43 -1.58
N ARG A 94 -0.56 20.07 -0.81
CA ARG A 94 0.22 21.21 -1.29
C ARG A 94 1.21 20.80 -2.37
N VAL A 95 1.93 19.70 -2.16
CA VAL A 95 2.91 19.18 -3.11
C VAL A 95 2.22 18.68 -4.37
N ALA A 96 1.13 17.93 -4.20
CA ALA A 96 0.31 17.40 -5.29
C ALA A 96 -0.18 18.50 -6.24
N ARG A 97 -0.71 19.60 -5.71
CA ARG A 97 -1.15 20.73 -6.54
C ARG A 97 -0.06 21.32 -7.42
N THR A 98 1.20 21.20 -7.02
CA THR A 98 2.35 21.73 -7.77
C THR A 98 2.90 20.71 -8.77
N LYS A 99 3.01 19.44 -8.34
CA LYS A 99 3.69 18.39 -9.12
C LYS A 99 2.75 17.60 -10.05
N CYS A 100 1.49 17.42 -9.66
CA CYS A 100 0.50 16.58 -10.35
C CYS A 100 -0.93 17.10 -10.14
N PRO A 101 -1.27 18.31 -10.60
CA PRO A 101 -2.55 18.98 -10.32
C PRO A 101 -3.77 18.21 -10.84
N GLU A 102 -3.61 17.39 -11.87
CA GLU A 102 -4.68 16.60 -12.50
C GLU A 102 -4.95 15.27 -11.78
N SER A 103 -4.12 14.89 -10.80
CA SER A 103 -4.27 13.63 -10.09
C SER A 103 -5.43 13.69 -9.10
N THR A 104 -6.27 12.67 -9.11
CA THR A 104 -7.35 12.49 -8.12
C THR A 104 -6.89 11.71 -6.88
N VAL A 105 -5.69 11.15 -6.90
CA VAL A 105 -5.08 10.34 -5.84
C VAL A 105 -4.01 11.11 -5.08
N ALA A 106 -3.13 11.81 -5.82
CA ALA A 106 -2.03 12.55 -5.21
C ALA A 106 -2.51 13.56 -4.16
N GLY A 107 -1.78 13.65 -3.07
CA GLY A 107 -2.13 14.46 -1.90
C GLY A 107 -3.12 13.80 -0.94
N HIS A 108 -3.72 12.67 -1.33
CA HIS A 108 -4.75 11.97 -0.56
C HIS A 108 -4.57 10.45 -0.55
N ALA A 109 -3.43 9.95 -1.04
CA ALA A 109 -3.13 8.53 -1.06
C ALA A 109 -3.07 7.97 0.37
N ASN A 110 -3.58 6.75 0.52
CA ASN A 110 -3.59 5.99 1.78
C ASN A 110 -3.17 4.54 1.59
N THR A 111 -2.89 4.14 0.34
CA THR A 111 -2.42 2.81 -0.03
C THR A 111 -1.19 2.98 -0.90
N PHE A 112 -0.06 2.45 -0.46
CA PHE A 112 1.25 2.70 -1.08
C PHE A 112 1.85 1.40 -1.59
N ILE A 113 2.21 1.39 -2.87
CA ILE A 113 2.90 0.26 -3.52
C ILE A 113 4.36 0.63 -3.73
N PHE A 114 5.24 -0.17 -3.14
CA PHE A 114 6.68 0.06 -3.18
C PHE A 114 7.36 -0.65 -4.35
N PRO A 115 8.45 -0.08 -4.92
CA PRO A 115 9.13 -0.65 -6.07
C PRO A 115 9.88 -1.96 -5.79
N ASP A 116 10.27 -2.16 -4.55
CA ASP A 116 11.02 -3.33 -4.06
C ASP A 116 10.91 -3.47 -2.55
N ILE A 117 11.36 -4.63 -2.03
CA ILE A 117 11.30 -4.94 -0.60
C ILE A 117 12.12 -3.98 0.26
N SER A 118 13.24 -3.46 -0.26
CA SER A 118 14.09 -2.57 0.51
C SER A 118 13.39 -1.25 0.80
N ALA A 119 12.77 -0.66 -0.24
CA ALA A 119 11.99 0.56 -0.11
C ALA A 119 10.80 0.36 0.86
N GLY A 120 10.04 -0.72 0.70
CA GLY A 120 8.90 -1.02 1.55
C GLY A 120 9.29 -1.31 3.00
N ASN A 121 10.26 -2.19 3.20
CA ASN A 121 10.72 -2.60 4.54
C ASN A 121 11.35 -1.45 5.34
N ILE A 122 12.19 -0.65 4.70
CA ILE A 122 12.78 0.54 5.32
C ILE A 122 11.69 1.59 5.59
N GLY A 123 10.82 1.83 4.62
CA GLY A 123 9.77 2.85 4.70
C GLY A 123 8.83 2.65 5.88
N TYR A 124 8.24 1.45 6.03
CA TYR A 124 7.32 1.20 7.14
C TYR A 124 8.02 1.25 8.51
N LYS A 125 9.28 0.78 8.60
CA LYS A 125 10.05 0.84 9.86
C LYS A 125 10.38 2.26 10.27
N ILE A 126 10.71 3.13 9.32
CA ILE A 126 10.91 4.57 9.59
C ILE A 126 9.61 5.19 10.11
N ALA A 127 8.49 4.94 9.43
CA ALA A 127 7.18 5.43 9.87
C ALA A 127 6.86 4.95 11.30
N GLN A 128 7.02 3.66 11.58
CA GLN A 128 6.78 3.07 12.88
C GLN A 128 7.67 3.67 13.97
N ARG A 129 9.00 3.70 13.75
CA ARG A 129 9.96 4.05 14.79
C ARG A 129 10.15 5.55 15.00
N MET A 130 10.06 6.35 13.94
CA MET A 130 10.24 7.81 13.98
C MET A 130 8.93 8.56 13.89
N GLY A 131 7.95 8.03 13.17
CA GLY A 131 6.63 8.64 13.00
C GLY A 131 5.65 8.31 14.13
N ASN A 132 6.01 7.42 15.05
CA ASN A 132 5.15 6.94 16.14
C ASN A 132 3.82 6.34 15.67
N PHE A 133 3.86 5.64 14.52
CA PHE A 133 2.73 4.88 14.03
C PHE A 133 2.74 3.45 14.59
N ASP A 134 1.57 2.93 14.91
CA ASP A 134 1.40 1.50 15.13
C ASP A 134 1.46 0.76 13.79
N ALA A 135 2.27 -0.28 13.69
CA ALA A 135 2.38 -1.11 12.50
C ALA A 135 1.88 -2.53 12.81
N TYR A 136 0.91 -2.98 12.02
CA TYR A 136 0.34 -4.32 12.11
C TYR A 136 0.71 -5.09 10.86
N GLY A 137 1.39 -6.21 11.02
CA GLY A 137 1.86 -7.02 9.90
C GLY A 137 3.20 -7.72 10.19
N PRO A 138 3.74 -8.43 9.17
CA PRO A 138 3.21 -8.53 7.81
C PRO A 138 1.92 -9.34 7.72
N ILE A 139 0.98 -8.84 6.93
CA ILE A 139 -0.24 -9.55 6.56
C ILE A 139 0.03 -10.25 5.22
N LEU A 140 -0.03 -11.58 5.21
CA LEU A 140 0.20 -12.36 3.99
C LEU A 140 -1.12 -12.45 3.19
N LEU A 141 -1.07 -12.03 1.94
CA LEU A 141 -2.21 -11.97 1.04
C LEU A 141 -2.05 -12.94 -0.14
N GLY A 142 -3.15 -13.29 -0.80
CA GLY A 142 -3.13 -14.20 -1.95
C GLY A 142 -2.90 -15.66 -1.59
N LEU A 143 -3.10 -16.07 -0.34
CA LEU A 143 -3.02 -17.45 0.13
C LEU A 143 -4.40 -18.10 0.14
N ASN A 144 -4.46 -19.44 0.01
CA ASN A 144 -5.71 -20.21 0.08
C ASN A 144 -6.36 -20.23 1.47
N ALA A 145 -5.64 -19.77 2.49
CA ALA A 145 -6.15 -19.61 3.84
C ALA A 145 -5.36 -18.50 4.54
N PRO A 146 -5.98 -17.74 5.46
CA PRO A 146 -5.30 -16.67 6.19
C PRO A 146 -4.20 -17.22 7.08
N VAL A 147 -2.99 -16.83 6.79
CA VAL A 147 -1.78 -17.12 7.58
C VAL A 147 -0.98 -15.84 7.67
N ASN A 148 -0.63 -15.42 8.87
CA ASN A 148 0.16 -14.22 9.08
C ASN A 148 1.42 -14.54 9.88
N ASP A 149 2.49 -13.80 9.63
CA ASP A 149 3.73 -13.88 10.37
C ASP A 149 3.81 -12.78 11.44
N LEU A 150 4.67 -12.98 12.41
CA LEU A 150 4.95 -12.02 13.46
C LEU A 150 6.45 -11.76 13.54
N SER A 151 6.82 -10.50 13.73
CA SER A 151 8.21 -10.15 14.01
C SER A 151 8.70 -10.84 15.27
N ARG A 152 9.95 -11.30 15.26
CA ARG A 152 10.64 -11.85 16.46
C ARG A 152 10.68 -10.88 17.65
N GLY A 153 10.48 -9.60 17.41
CA GLY A 153 10.41 -8.55 18.42
C GLY A 153 8.99 -8.10 18.76
N CYS A 154 7.94 -8.88 18.42
CA CYS A 154 6.57 -8.53 18.70
C CYS A 154 6.24 -8.63 20.20
N ASN A 155 5.33 -7.79 20.64
CA ASN A 155 4.77 -7.79 21.99
C ASN A 155 3.40 -8.49 22.03
N ALA A 156 2.87 -8.72 23.24
CA ALA A 156 1.58 -9.42 23.41
C ALA A 156 0.39 -8.70 22.73
N SER A 157 0.42 -7.37 22.66
CA SER A 157 -0.64 -6.59 21.98
C SER A 157 -0.61 -6.79 20.48
N GLU A 158 0.59 -6.86 19.88
CA GLU A 158 0.76 -7.15 18.45
C GLU A 158 0.28 -8.58 18.12
N VAL A 159 0.58 -9.57 18.95
CA VAL A 159 0.06 -10.95 18.81
C VAL A 159 -1.46 -10.97 18.85
N TYR A 160 -2.05 -10.29 19.83
CA TYR A 160 -3.51 -10.21 19.95
C TYR A 160 -4.16 -9.55 18.73
N SER A 161 -3.61 -8.43 18.28
CA SER A 161 -4.09 -7.72 17.09
C SER A 161 -4.00 -8.58 15.84
N MET A 162 -2.87 -9.29 15.64
CA MET A 162 -2.71 -10.18 14.50
C MET A 162 -3.67 -11.37 14.51
N ALA A 163 -4.02 -11.90 15.69
CA ALA A 163 -5.03 -12.95 15.80
C ALA A 163 -6.42 -12.47 15.34
N ILE A 164 -6.81 -11.24 15.73
CA ILE A 164 -8.06 -10.62 15.27
C ILE A 164 -8.02 -10.37 13.76
N ILE A 165 -6.93 -9.86 13.23
CA ILE A 165 -6.74 -9.61 11.80
C ILE A 165 -6.88 -10.91 11.01
N THR A 166 -6.22 -11.98 11.46
CA THR A 166 -6.28 -13.29 10.78
C THR A 166 -7.70 -13.85 10.79
N ALA A 167 -8.44 -13.70 11.88
CA ALA A 167 -9.84 -14.11 11.95
C ALA A 167 -10.74 -13.29 11.00
N ALA A 168 -10.53 -11.97 10.93
CA ALA A 168 -11.30 -11.11 10.02
C ALA A 168 -11.04 -11.44 8.53
N LEU A 169 -9.81 -11.81 8.17
CA LEU A 169 -9.47 -12.28 6.83
C LEU A 169 -10.21 -13.61 6.52
N ALA A 170 -10.28 -14.53 7.47
CA ALA A 170 -10.98 -15.81 7.29
C ALA A 170 -12.49 -15.62 7.05
N ASP A 171 -13.11 -14.68 7.76
CA ASP A 171 -14.53 -14.39 7.58
C ASP A 171 -14.82 -13.73 6.22
N SER A 172 -13.89 -12.94 5.67
CA SER A 172 -14.05 -12.28 4.37
C SER A 172 -13.97 -13.26 3.20
N ASP A 173 -13.12 -14.29 3.27
CA ASP A 173 -12.97 -15.31 2.22
C ASP A 173 -14.26 -16.16 2.08
N HIS A 174 -15.01 -16.38 3.15
CA HIS A 174 -16.29 -17.10 3.10
C HIS A 174 -17.47 -16.27 2.55
N GLY A 175 -17.31 -14.95 2.41
CA GLY A 175 -18.35 -14.05 1.89
C GLY A 175 -18.38 -13.93 0.36
N GLU A 176 -17.32 -14.32 -0.34
CA GLU A 176 -17.25 -14.26 -1.81
C GLU A 176 -17.77 -15.56 -2.50
N GLU A 177 -18.03 -16.63 -1.77
CA GLU A 177 -18.57 -17.90 -2.30
C GLU A 177 -20.12 -18.01 -2.20
N ALA A 178 -20.82 -16.99 -1.75
CA ALA A 178 -22.29 -16.93 -1.62
C ALA A 178 -22.89 -15.87 -2.59
#